data_edae2051edfafd6d815017981ee47409
#
_entry.id   edae2051edfafd6d815017981ee47409
#
_cell.length_a   1.000
_cell.length_b   1.000
_cell.length_c   1.000
_cell.angle_alpha   90.00
_cell.angle_beta   90.00
_cell.angle_gamma   90.00
#
_symmetry.space_group_name_H-M   'P 1'
#
loop_
_entity.id
_entity.type
_entity.pdbx_description
1 polymer ?
#
loop_
_entity_poly.entity_id
_entity_poly.type
_entity_poly.pdbx_seq_one_letter_code
_entity_poly.pdbx_strand_id
1 'polypeptide(L)'
;MLQSNTRPAVNSFPFTVLSSDEITALYCRLSQDDKQEGDSNSIINQKKILKKHAMDRGYTNIQFYIDDGISGTTFNRAGFQSMIADVESGKVKRVIVKDMSRLGRDYLQVGMYTEIFFPEHDVHFIAVNDGVDSNQEDNEFTPFRNIINEWYAKDTSKKIRAVKRSKGMAGEHIGSHPPYGYRKNPENKKEWIVDEEAAEVVREIFRLCVSGYGPTQIANMLTEREILCPTYYALERGEKPRTVLPPHKYAWNGPVVAMILDRVDYLGHTVNFKTHNKSYKCHKKIKHTPDQWKVFEDTHEAIIDKETFEIVQKIRAGKRRPTRMGEMPMFSGLLYCADCGSKLTFHRKADEPAEKHHYICGNYRSNTSNCTMHYIRNVVVERIVLENLKEVIRYVSNYEDEFVRMVMDADVRQKNRELAQKKKKLIELQKRIGELDTIFQRIYEDNITGKLSDERFMKMSKGYEDEQHTLQAEADKIQNELQQEEKKSVDVKRFLAIVKKYTDLTELTPEILREFVDKIIVHAPDKSSGRRLQEIEIIYNHIGELDHSKVTLWKGNAV
;
A
#
# COMPACT_ATOMS: atom_id res chain seq x y z
N MET A 1 33.63 69.70 68.96
CA MET A 1 32.86 68.80 69.81
C MET A 1 31.59 68.46 69.15
N LEU A 2 31.39 67.23 68.85
CA LEU A 2 30.25 66.39 68.60
C LEU A 2 30.58 65.42 67.47
N GLN A 3 30.84 64.22 67.86
CA GLN A 3 31.06 63.06 67.07
C GLN A 3 29.70 62.61 66.45
N SER A 4 29.65 62.47 65.16
CA SER A 4 28.52 61.83 64.49
C SER A 4 28.88 60.37 64.12
N ASN A 5 28.33 59.43 64.87
CA ASN A 5 28.35 58.02 64.61
C ASN A 5 27.49 57.69 63.32
N THR A 6 28.10 57.38 62.22
CA THR A 6 27.43 56.76 61.07
C THR A 6 27.53 55.23 61.19
N ARG A 7 26.38 54.57 61.42
CA ARG A 7 26.23 53.12 61.31
C ARG A 7 26.22 52.73 59.83
N PRO A 8 26.86 51.64 59.43
CA PRO A 8 26.76 51.17 58.05
C PRO A 8 25.36 50.63 57.76
N ALA A 9 24.79 50.98 56.57
CA ALA A 9 23.53 50.48 56.04
C ALA A 9 23.66 48.99 55.80
N VAL A 10 22.82 48.17 56.41
CA VAL A 10 22.60 46.77 56.09
C VAL A 10 21.78 46.75 54.84
N ASN A 11 22.35 46.32 53.73
CA ASN A 11 21.63 45.97 52.49
C ASN A 11 20.69 44.82 52.81
N SER A 12 19.43 45.11 53.05
CA SER A 12 18.34 44.13 53.05
C SER A 12 18.00 43.79 51.61
N PHE A 13 18.44 42.67 51.15
CA PHE A 13 17.88 42.05 49.96
C PHE A 13 16.39 41.81 50.23
N PRO A 14 15.46 42.20 49.34
CA PRO A 14 14.06 41.87 49.53
C PRO A 14 13.87 40.35 49.35
N PHE A 15 13.70 39.64 50.46
CA PHE A 15 13.12 38.32 50.43
C PHE A 15 11.66 38.49 49.91
N THR A 16 11.46 38.29 48.61
CA THR A 16 10.11 38.13 48.09
C THR A 16 9.60 36.81 48.68
N VAL A 17 8.69 36.90 49.61
CA VAL A 17 7.91 35.75 50.13
C VAL A 17 7.13 35.24 48.93
N LEU A 18 7.60 34.15 48.29
CA LEU A 18 6.88 33.47 47.22
C LEU A 18 5.57 32.99 47.77
N SER A 19 4.44 33.42 47.18
CA SER A 19 3.12 32.95 47.55
C SER A 19 3.07 31.43 47.48
N SER A 20 2.44 30.77 48.44
CA SER A 20 2.36 29.30 48.55
C SER A 20 1.60 28.64 47.40
N ASP A 21 0.98 29.41 46.53
CA ASP A 21 0.11 28.96 45.47
C ASP A 21 0.78 28.80 44.08
N GLU A 22 1.99 29.34 43.90
CA GLU A 22 2.71 29.28 42.62
C GLU A 22 3.32 27.88 42.34
N ILE A 23 2.87 27.22 41.26
CA ILE A 23 3.35 25.91 40.86
C ILE A 23 4.68 26.03 40.13
N THR A 24 5.64 25.18 40.51
CA THR A 24 6.86 24.89 39.74
C THR A 24 6.64 23.61 38.94
N ALA A 25 6.51 23.73 37.64
CA ALA A 25 6.30 22.61 36.72
C ALA A 25 7.63 21.90 36.43
N LEU A 26 7.70 20.61 36.73
CA LEU A 26 8.81 19.73 36.39
C LEU A 26 8.42 18.87 35.20
N TYR A 27 8.89 19.24 34.00
CA TYR A 27 8.51 18.54 32.79
C TYR A 27 9.51 17.45 32.42
N CYS A 28 9.01 16.21 32.28
CA CYS A 28 9.78 15.02 31.93
C CYS A 28 9.27 14.41 30.62
N ARG A 29 10.18 14.08 29.69
CA ARG A 29 9.83 13.42 28.43
C ARG A 29 10.82 12.31 28.08
N LEU A 30 10.27 11.15 27.61
CA LEU A 30 11.02 10.07 27.02
C LEU A 30 10.52 9.82 25.59
N SER A 31 11.43 9.64 24.63
CA SER A 31 11.09 9.26 23.26
C SER A 31 11.07 7.75 23.12
N GLN A 32 10.31 7.23 22.11
CA GLN A 32 10.30 5.79 21.80
C GLN A 32 11.69 5.26 21.38
N ASP A 33 12.53 6.13 20.81
CA ASP A 33 13.87 5.77 20.34
C ASP A 33 14.87 5.59 21.50
N ASP A 34 14.57 6.13 22.67
CA ASP A 34 15.40 6.01 23.88
C ASP A 34 15.10 4.72 24.70
N LYS A 35 14.25 3.83 24.16
CA LYS A 35 13.87 2.56 24.81
C LYS A 35 14.93 1.49 24.57
N GLN A 36 16.02 1.53 25.31
CA GLN A 36 16.84 0.37 25.62
C GLN A 36 16.37 -0.23 26.96
N GLU A 37 16.57 -1.53 27.17
CA GLU A 37 16.11 -2.28 28.35
C GLU A 37 16.34 -1.52 29.67
N GLY A 38 15.26 -1.12 30.38
CA GLY A 38 15.32 -0.39 31.63
C GLY A 38 14.57 0.96 31.66
N ASP A 39 13.59 1.19 30.82
CA ASP A 39 12.91 2.47 30.56
C ASP A 39 12.21 3.14 31.74
N SER A 40 11.81 2.41 32.76
CA SER A 40 11.32 2.96 34.02
C SER A 40 12.37 3.84 34.73
N ASN A 41 13.66 3.56 34.50
CA ASN A 41 14.77 4.27 35.15
C ASN A 41 15.04 5.67 34.57
N SER A 42 14.77 5.94 33.28
CA SER A 42 15.07 7.23 32.66
C SER A 42 14.12 8.36 33.11
N ILE A 43 12.80 8.11 33.14
CA ILE A 43 11.84 9.10 33.70
C ILE A 43 12.03 9.28 35.19
N ILE A 44 12.28 8.19 35.94
CA ILE A 44 12.58 8.23 37.38
C ILE A 44 13.82 9.06 37.63
N ASN A 45 14.85 8.89 36.79
CA ASN A 45 16.10 9.66 36.93
C ASN A 45 15.88 11.15 36.60
N GLN A 46 15.10 11.49 35.56
CA GLN A 46 14.72 12.87 35.29
C GLN A 46 13.98 13.49 36.47
N LYS A 47 12.98 12.79 37.04
CA LYS A 47 12.27 13.25 38.23
C LYS A 47 13.17 13.52 39.41
N LYS A 48 14.14 12.63 39.68
CA LYS A 48 15.12 12.82 40.78
C LYS A 48 15.96 14.06 40.56
N ILE A 49 16.51 14.27 39.36
CA ILE A 49 17.35 15.42 39.02
C ILE A 49 16.55 16.72 39.18
N LEU A 50 15.35 16.78 38.56
CA LEU A 50 14.52 17.98 38.57
C LEU A 50 14.00 18.31 39.98
N LYS A 51 13.58 17.29 40.73
CA LYS A 51 13.17 17.48 42.14
C LYS A 51 14.28 18.00 43.01
N LYS A 52 15.48 17.41 42.87
CA LYS A 52 16.66 17.87 43.60
C LYS A 52 16.98 19.34 43.29
N HIS A 53 17.04 19.69 42.00
CA HIS A 53 17.31 21.04 41.54
C HIS A 53 16.27 22.06 42.06
N ALA A 54 14.99 21.70 42.04
CA ALA A 54 13.92 22.54 42.56
C ALA A 54 14.06 22.74 44.08
N MET A 55 14.35 21.68 44.83
CA MET A 55 14.54 21.75 46.28
C MET A 55 15.79 22.56 46.65
N ASP A 56 16.92 22.36 45.97
CA ASP A 56 18.16 23.09 46.19
C ASP A 56 17.99 24.62 45.99
N ARG A 57 17.00 25.00 45.15
CA ARG A 57 16.61 26.42 44.92
C ARG A 57 15.42 26.91 45.76
N GLY A 58 14.93 26.09 46.69
CA GLY A 58 13.85 26.47 47.61
C GLY A 58 12.45 26.47 47.02
N TYR A 59 12.23 25.82 45.86
CA TYR A 59 10.91 25.71 45.25
C TYR A 59 10.13 24.57 45.92
N THR A 60 9.06 24.90 46.64
CA THR A 60 8.31 23.95 47.49
C THR A 60 7.08 23.36 46.83
N ASN A 61 6.34 24.14 45.99
CA ASN A 61 5.14 23.69 45.30
C ASN A 61 5.53 23.15 43.92
N ILE A 62 5.85 21.83 43.83
CA ILE A 62 6.31 21.17 42.60
C ILE A 62 5.25 20.25 42.05
N GLN A 63 5.00 20.32 40.74
CA GLN A 63 4.11 19.44 40.00
C GLN A 63 4.83 18.80 38.79
N PHE A 64 4.67 17.49 38.60
CA PHE A 64 5.25 16.78 37.46
C PHE A 64 4.29 16.73 36.30
N TYR A 65 4.78 17.07 35.10
CA TYR A 65 4.12 16.87 33.80
C TYR A 65 4.97 15.88 33.01
N ILE A 66 4.32 14.81 32.50
CA ILE A 66 5.07 13.67 31.95
C ILE A 66 4.49 13.26 30.62
N ASP A 67 5.38 13.11 29.64
CA ASP A 67 5.07 12.50 28.34
C ASP A 67 6.03 11.34 28.09
N ASP A 68 5.53 10.10 28.25
CA ASP A 68 6.30 8.88 28.01
C ASP A 68 6.01 8.32 26.63
N GLY A 69 7.06 7.96 25.89
CA GLY A 69 6.95 7.32 24.58
C GLY A 69 6.59 8.26 23.43
N ILE A 70 6.63 9.58 23.59
CA ILE A 70 6.24 10.56 22.57
C ILE A 70 7.47 11.32 22.05
N SER A 71 7.57 11.41 20.69
CA SER A 71 8.67 12.12 20.02
C SER A 71 8.73 13.60 20.39
N GLY A 72 9.95 14.14 20.51
CA GLY A 72 10.20 15.57 20.71
C GLY A 72 9.94 16.47 19.50
N THR A 73 9.56 15.91 18.35
CA THR A 73 9.28 16.67 17.12
C THR A 73 7.85 17.23 17.04
N THR A 74 6.96 16.86 17.96
CA THR A 74 5.60 17.40 18.07
C THR A 74 5.37 17.97 19.46
N PHE A 75 4.57 19.02 19.57
CA PHE A 75 4.13 19.62 20.82
C PHE A 75 2.68 19.25 21.19
N ASN A 76 2.02 18.46 20.36
CA ASN A 76 0.70 17.90 20.69
C ASN A 76 0.88 16.64 21.57
N ARG A 77 1.19 16.87 22.84
CA ARG A 77 1.49 15.87 23.89
C ARG A 77 0.65 16.21 25.12
N ALA A 78 0.02 15.21 25.71
CA ALA A 78 -0.96 15.42 26.78
C ALA A 78 -0.35 16.12 28.01
N GLY A 79 0.83 15.68 28.46
CA GLY A 79 1.54 16.29 29.60
C GLY A 79 1.99 17.71 29.30
N PHE A 80 2.52 17.95 28.09
CA PHE A 80 2.92 19.29 27.66
C PHE A 80 1.73 20.24 27.56
N GLN A 81 0.63 19.82 26.93
CA GLN A 81 -0.57 20.65 26.78
C GLN A 81 -1.20 20.97 28.13
N SER A 82 -1.22 20.03 29.08
CA SER A 82 -1.67 20.28 30.44
C SER A 82 -0.79 21.32 31.16
N MET A 83 0.53 21.25 30.99
CA MET A 83 1.44 22.24 31.52
C MET A 83 1.20 23.64 30.93
N ILE A 84 0.98 23.72 29.60
CA ILE A 84 0.71 24.99 28.93
C ILE A 84 -0.62 25.60 29.40
N ALA A 85 -1.67 24.79 29.55
CA ALA A 85 -2.95 25.25 30.08
C ALA A 85 -2.83 25.81 31.53
N ASP A 86 -1.98 25.19 32.36
CA ASP A 86 -1.71 25.69 33.70
C ASP A 86 -0.81 26.95 33.69
N VAL A 87 0.05 27.12 32.69
CA VAL A 87 0.77 28.38 32.42
C VAL A 87 -0.23 29.48 32.01
N GLU A 88 -1.10 29.24 31.03
CA GLU A 88 -2.11 30.18 30.55
C GLU A 88 -3.08 30.63 31.69
N SER A 89 -3.41 29.71 32.59
CA SER A 89 -4.24 30.03 33.77
C SER A 89 -3.48 30.78 34.89
N GLY A 90 -2.18 31.04 34.70
CA GLY A 90 -1.32 31.76 35.67
C GLY A 90 -0.91 30.97 36.91
N LYS A 91 -1.25 29.67 37.00
CA LYS A 91 -0.88 28.77 38.09
C LYS A 91 0.59 28.40 38.10
N VAL A 92 1.14 28.12 36.92
CA VAL A 92 2.56 27.76 36.76
C VAL A 92 3.38 29.02 36.52
N LYS A 93 4.33 29.27 37.40
CA LYS A 93 5.28 30.41 37.32
C LYS A 93 6.69 29.99 37.02
N ARG A 94 6.99 28.68 37.08
CA ARG A 94 8.30 28.14 36.73
C ARG A 94 8.17 26.84 35.96
N VAL A 95 8.97 26.71 34.92
CA VAL A 95 9.08 25.46 34.14
C VAL A 95 10.52 25.00 34.17
N ILE A 96 10.78 23.80 34.70
CA ILE A 96 12.11 23.21 34.79
C ILE A 96 12.15 21.92 33.95
N VAL A 97 13.10 21.84 33.03
CA VAL A 97 13.40 20.67 32.22
C VAL A 97 14.83 20.19 32.48
N LYS A 98 15.11 18.90 32.20
CA LYS A 98 16.46 18.38 32.34
C LYS A 98 17.43 19.03 31.34
N ASP A 99 17.01 19.09 30.08
CA ASP A 99 17.71 19.69 28.95
C ASP A 99 16.70 20.20 27.90
N MET A 100 17.14 21.11 27.02
CA MET A 100 16.28 21.69 25.95
C MET A 100 15.64 20.65 25.06
N SER A 101 16.31 19.51 24.85
CA SER A 101 15.77 18.42 24.02
C SER A 101 14.52 17.76 24.63
N ARG A 102 14.35 17.86 25.97
CA ARG A 102 13.13 17.37 26.66
C ARG A 102 11.94 18.28 26.39
N LEU A 103 12.16 19.59 26.30
CA LEU A 103 11.09 20.51 25.88
C LEU A 103 10.64 20.22 24.45
N GLY A 104 11.59 20.14 23.49
CA GLY A 104 11.30 19.84 22.10
C GLY A 104 12.54 19.69 21.22
N ARG A 105 12.34 19.15 20.00
CA ARG A 105 13.38 19.04 18.97
C ARG A 105 13.07 19.90 17.73
N ASP A 106 12.00 20.69 17.76
CA ASP A 106 11.67 21.67 16.71
C ASP A 106 12.14 23.06 17.16
N TYR A 107 13.15 23.57 16.49
CA TYR A 107 13.79 24.85 16.79
C TYR A 107 12.79 26.03 16.86
N LEU A 108 11.88 26.12 15.86
CA LEU A 108 10.95 27.23 15.79
C LEU A 108 9.92 27.18 16.94
N GLN A 109 9.42 25.99 17.26
CA GLN A 109 8.45 25.85 18.34
C GLN A 109 9.08 25.97 19.72
N VAL A 110 10.29 25.42 19.92
CA VAL A 110 11.02 25.61 21.18
C VAL A 110 11.29 27.09 21.40
N GLY A 111 11.81 27.82 20.37
CA GLY A 111 12.06 29.24 20.43
C GLY A 111 10.79 30.03 20.74
N MET A 112 9.66 29.70 20.08
CA MET A 112 8.36 30.34 20.34
C MET A 112 7.97 30.22 21.83
N TYR A 113 8.13 29.03 22.44
CA TYR A 113 7.80 28.85 23.85
C TYR A 113 8.79 29.53 24.78
N THR A 114 10.10 29.42 24.53
CA THR A 114 11.12 29.94 25.46
C THR A 114 11.38 31.44 25.32
N GLU A 115 11.21 32.02 24.12
CA GLU A 115 11.54 33.41 23.83
C GLU A 115 10.31 34.34 23.78
N ILE A 116 9.10 33.79 23.55
CA ILE A 116 7.88 34.57 23.45
C ILE A 116 6.86 34.15 24.50
N PHE A 117 6.39 32.88 24.47
CA PHE A 117 5.26 32.44 25.26
C PHE A 117 5.53 32.46 26.79
N PHE A 118 6.65 31.89 27.25
CA PHE A 118 6.99 31.89 28.68
C PHE A 118 7.24 33.30 29.21
N PRO A 119 7.99 34.19 28.52
CA PRO A 119 8.12 35.57 28.93
C PRO A 119 6.79 36.35 28.98
N GLU A 120 5.91 36.18 28.00
CA GLU A 120 4.57 36.81 27.99
C GLU A 120 3.70 36.43 29.19
N HIS A 121 3.92 35.23 29.79
CA HIS A 121 3.18 34.76 30.96
C HIS A 121 3.97 34.88 32.26
N ASP A 122 5.08 35.62 32.25
CA ASP A 122 6.00 35.77 33.42
C ASP A 122 6.47 34.43 33.99
N VAL A 123 6.75 33.45 33.12
CA VAL A 123 7.22 32.12 33.52
C VAL A 123 8.73 32.03 33.43
N HIS A 124 9.34 31.73 34.57
CA HIS A 124 10.77 31.45 34.67
C HIS A 124 11.09 30.06 34.10
N PHE A 125 11.88 30.00 33.01
CA PHE A 125 12.27 28.76 32.35
C PHE A 125 13.70 28.35 32.69
N ILE A 126 13.90 27.08 33.07
CA ILE A 126 15.22 26.52 33.43
C ILE A 126 15.47 25.19 32.72
N ALA A 127 16.60 25.04 32.00
CA ALA A 127 17.10 23.76 31.49
C ALA A 127 18.39 23.38 32.23
N VAL A 128 18.29 22.44 33.18
CA VAL A 128 19.31 22.16 34.21
C VAL A 128 20.66 21.78 33.62
N ASN A 129 20.69 20.80 32.70
CA ASN A 129 21.95 20.31 32.13
C ASN A 129 22.55 21.25 31.08
N ASP A 130 21.69 22.08 30.48
CA ASP A 130 22.12 23.03 29.45
C ASP A 130 22.60 24.36 30.04
N GLY A 131 22.42 24.57 31.37
CA GLY A 131 22.75 25.81 32.04
C GLY A 131 21.91 26.99 31.56
N VAL A 132 20.71 26.73 31.02
CA VAL A 132 19.78 27.78 30.57
C VAL A 132 18.89 28.19 31.71
N ASP A 133 18.88 29.48 32.01
CA ASP A 133 18.03 30.09 33.03
C ASP A 133 17.54 31.44 32.48
N SER A 134 16.22 31.57 32.25
CA SER A 134 15.65 32.76 31.61
C SER A 134 15.80 34.04 32.42
N ASN A 135 16.14 33.95 33.71
CA ASN A 135 16.39 35.11 34.57
C ASN A 135 17.88 35.53 34.62
N GLN A 136 18.77 34.83 33.88
CA GLN A 136 20.18 35.20 33.76
C GLN A 136 20.42 35.81 32.38
N GLU A 137 21.14 36.93 32.33
CA GLU A 137 21.38 37.71 31.08
C GLU A 137 22.27 37.01 30.06
N ASP A 138 22.93 35.88 30.37
CA ASP A 138 23.90 35.17 29.51
C ASP A 138 23.28 34.03 28.66
N ASN A 139 22.16 34.26 27.96
CA ASN A 139 21.51 33.21 27.14
C ASN A 139 21.83 33.27 25.64
N GLU A 140 22.95 33.86 25.22
CA GLU A 140 23.33 33.99 23.80
C GLU A 140 23.52 32.65 23.06
N PHE A 141 23.73 31.53 23.77
CA PHE A 141 23.95 30.21 23.18
C PHE A 141 22.69 29.37 22.95
N THR A 142 21.53 29.78 23.46
CA THR A 142 20.27 29.00 23.35
C THR A 142 19.82 28.79 21.88
N PRO A 143 19.85 29.81 21.00
CA PRO A 143 19.52 29.64 19.59
C PRO A 143 20.45 28.62 18.90
N PHE A 144 21.74 28.61 19.19
CA PHE A 144 22.71 27.67 18.62
C PHE A 144 22.44 26.23 19.05
N ARG A 145 22.11 25.97 20.30
CA ARG A 145 21.73 24.63 20.78
C ARG A 145 20.46 24.12 20.11
N ASN A 146 19.47 24.98 19.91
CA ASN A 146 18.24 24.62 19.22
C ASN A 146 18.53 24.27 17.74
N ILE A 147 19.38 25.03 17.05
CA ILE A 147 19.82 24.75 15.69
C ILE A 147 20.56 23.40 15.61
N ILE A 148 21.48 23.13 16.53
CA ILE A 148 22.24 21.88 16.59
C ILE A 148 21.29 20.68 16.81
N ASN A 149 20.34 20.79 17.73
CA ASN A 149 19.36 19.74 18.02
C ASN A 149 18.46 19.45 16.79
N GLU A 150 18.03 20.48 16.09
CA GLU A 150 17.29 20.33 14.84
C GLU A 150 18.13 19.68 13.74
N TRP A 151 19.37 20.14 13.57
CA TRP A 151 20.30 19.59 12.59
C TRP A 151 20.57 18.11 12.85
N TYR A 152 20.82 17.73 14.12
CA TYR A 152 21.02 16.33 14.51
C TYR A 152 19.81 15.45 14.19
N ALA A 153 18.59 15.91 14.50
CA ALA A 153 17.36 15.18 14.16
C ALA A 153 17.18 15.03 12.65
N LYS A 154 17.50 16.08 11.87
CA LYS A 154 17.47 16.07 10.40
C LYS A 154 18.52 15.11 9.81
N ASP A 155 19.75 15.16 10.32
CA ASP A 155 20.85 14.29 9.87
C ASP A 155 20.56 12.81 10.18
N THR A 156 20.13 12.51 11.40
CA THR A 156 19.71 11.15 11.80
C THR A 156 18.60 10.63 10.89
N SER A 157 17.57 11.44 10.62
CA SER A 157 16.51 11.07 9.70
C SER A 157 17.03 10.81 8.27
N LYS A 158 17.98 11.62 7.78
CA LYS A 158 18.64 11.43 6.47
C LYS A 158 19.41 10.11 6.42
N LYS A 159 20.18 9.79 7.45
CA LYS A 159 20.94 8.53 7.57
C LYS A 159 20.01 7.31 7.60
N ILE A 160 18.94 7.33 8.41
CA ILE A 160 17.94 6.26 8.46
C ILE A 160 17.29 6.04 7.08
N ARG A 161 16.93 7.12 6.37
CA ARG A 161 16.35 7.02 5.01
C ARG A 161 17.36 6.44 4.02
N ALA A 162 18.63 6.83 4.09
CA ALA A 162 19.67 6.30 3.22
C ALA A 162 19.85 4.78 3.42
N VAL A 163 19.92 4.33 4.67
CA VAL A 163 20.00 2.90 5.01
C VAL A 163 18.75 2.14 4.54
N LYS A 164 17.55 2.67 4.80
CA LYS A 164 16.31 2.05 4.30
C LYS A 164 16.25 1.99 2.78
N ARG A 165 16.75 3.03 2.10
CA ARG A 165 16.82 3.04 0.63
C ARG A 165 17.81 2.00 0.12
N SER A 166 19.01 1.93 0.69
CA SER A 166 20.01 0.91 0.32
C SER A 166 19.48 -0.50 0.49
N LYS A 167 18.94 -0.84 1.68
CA LYS A 167 18.33 -2.14 1.94
C LYS A 167 17.16 -2.44 1.00
N GLY A 168 16.27 -1.48 0.82
CA GLY A 168 15.12 -1.67 -0.04
C GLY A 168 15.46 -1.83 -1.52
N MET A 169 16.53 -1.21 -2.00
CA MET A 169 17.06 -1.40 -3.36
C MET A 169 17.81 -2.73 -3.52
N ALA A 170 18.32 -3.30 -2.43
CA ALA A 170 18.92 -4.64 -2.39
C ALA A 170 17.89 -5.78 -2.25
N GLY A 171 16.57 -5.49 -2.28
CA GLY A 171 15.52 -6.48 -2.14
C GLY A 171 15.22 -6.93 -0.70
N GLU A 172 15.89 -6.37 0.30
CA GLU A 172 15.58 -6.69 1.70
C GLU A 172 14.23 -6.07 2.10
N HIS A 173 13.49 -6.75 2.97
CA HIS A 173 12.25 -6.22 3.56
C HIS A 173 12.55 -5.00 4.44
N ILE A 174 12.06 -3.83 4.06
CA ILE A 174 12.22 -2.59 4.85
C ILE A 174 11.13 -2.40 5.90
N GLY A 175 10.09 -3.21 5.87
CA GLY A 175 9.04 -3.25 6.87
C GLY A 175 9.53 -3.91 8.16
N SER A 176 9.12 -3.37 9.33
CA SER A 176 9.51 -3.94 10.63
C SER A 176 8.88 -5.31 10.90
N HIS A 177 7.74 -5.60 10.28
CA HIS A 177 6.98 -6.82 10.52
C HIS A 177 6.42 -7.39 9.22
N PRO A 178 6.35 -8.73 9.10
CA PRO A 178 5.68 -9.39 7.99
C PRO A 178 4.16 -9.13 8.00
N PRO A 179 3.47 -9.31 6.87
CA PRO A 179 2.01 -9.34 6.82
C PRO A 179 1.44 -10.57 7.53
N TYR A 180 0.15 -10.52 7.87
CA TYR A 180 -0.58 -11.69 8.39
C TYR A 180 -0.46 -12.87 7.41
N GLY A 181 -0.21 -14.07 7.89
CA GLY A 181 0.14 -15.24 7.06
C GLY A 181 1.65 -15.51 6.97
N TYR A 182 2.49 -14.54 7.34
CA TYR A 182 3.93 -14.72 7.40
C TYR A 182 4.50 -14.38 8.77
N ARG A 183 5.63 -14.99 9.10
CA ARG A 183 6.45 -14.66 10.27
C ARG A 183 7.91 -14.50 9.88
N LYS A 184 8.70 -13.82 10.72
CA LYS A 184 10.15 -13.76 10.53
C LYS A 184 10.78 -15.11 10.82
N ASN A 185 11.73 -15.51 10.00
CA ASN A 185 12.54 -16.69 10.27
C ASN A 185 13.33 -16.47 11.59
N PRO A 186 13.23 -17.37 12.59
CA PRO A 186 13.99 -17.25 13.85
C PRO A 186 15.50 -17.21 13.65
N GLU A 187 16.01 -17.94 12.66
CA GLU A 187 17.44 -18.04 12.35
C GLU A 187 17.93 -16.83 11.52
N ASN A 188 17.09 -16.33 10.60
CA ASN A 188 17.40 -15.18 9.76
C ASN A 188 16.24 -14.18 9.76
N LYS A 189 16.28 -13.17 10.63
CA LYS A 189 15.21 -12.17 10.77
C LYS A 189 14.94 -11.32 9.52
N LYS A 190 15.77 -11.44 8.48
CA LYS A 190 15.58 -10.78 7.19
C LYS A 190 14.63 -11.56 6.26
N GLU A 191 14.43 -12.84 6.50
CA GLU A 191 13.59 -13.72 5.71
C GLU A 191 12.21 -13.88 6.34
N TRP A 192 11.22 -14.06 5.47
CA TRP A 192 9.86 -14.40 5.88
C TRP A 192 9.59 -15.87 5.58
N ILE A 193 8.96 -16.54 6.53
CA ILE A 193 8.48 -17.92 6.39
C ILE A 193 6.97 -17.93 6.55
N VAL A 194 6.32 -18.88 5.89
CA VAL A 194 4.87 -19.06 5.98
C VAL A 194 4.50 -19.47 7.41
N ASP A 195 3.44 -18.85 7.93
CA ASP A 195 2.77 -19.20 9.16
C ASP A 195 1.48 -19.93 8.77
N GLU A 196 1.52 -21.27 8.74
CA GLU A 196 0.47 -22.08 8.13
C GLU A 196 -0.92 -21.82 8.71
N GLU A 197 -1.06 -21.63 10.01
CA GLU A 197 -2.34 -21.33 10.63
C GLU A 197 -2.93 -20.01 10.10
N ALA A 198 -2.14 -18.97 10.06
CA ALA A 198 -2.58 -17.67 9.53
C ALA A 198 -2.66 -17.68 7.99
N ALA A 199 -1.82 -18.45 7.30
CA ALA A 199 -1.83 -18.59 5.85
C ALA A 199 -3.10 -19.27 5.35
N GLU A 200 -3.62 -20.27 6.08
CA GLU A 200 -4.89 -20.91 5.70
C GLU A 200 -6.06 -19.92 5.74
N VAL A 201 -6.08 -19.02 6.72
CA VAL A 201 -7.08 -17.94 6.77
C VAL A 201 -6.92 -16.99 5.58
N VAL A 202 -5.69 -16.69 5.17
CA VAL A 202 -5.43 -15.86 3.97
C VAL A 202 -5.96 -16.58 2.73
N ARG A 203 -5.67 -17.87 2.54
CA ARG A 203 -6.19 -18.68 1.42
C ARG A 203 -7.72 -18.69 1.40
N GLU A 204 -8.35 -18.86 2.57
CA GLU A 204 -9.82 -18.81 2.70
C GLU A 204 -10.39 -17.43 2.31
N ILE A 205 -9.76 -16.33 2.71
CA ILE A 205 -10.16 -14.97 2.30
C ILE A 205 -10.13 -14.82 0.79
N PHE A 206 -9.09 -15.32 0.12
CA PHE A 206 -8.99 -15.29 -1.34
C PHE A 206 -10.05 -16.18 -1.99
N ARG A 207 -10.27 -17.41 -1.49
CA ARG A 207 -11.31 -18.34 -1.95
C ARG A 207 -12.70 -17.73 -1.86
N LEU A 208 -13.05 -17.14 -0.72
CA LEU A 208 -14.33 -16.45 -0.54
C LEU A 208 -14.49 -15.24 -1.49
N CYS A 209 -13.40 -14.53 -1.77
CA CYS A 209 -13.44 -13.43 -2.74
C CYS A 209 -13.67 -13.95 -4.18
N VAL A 210 -13.04 -15.05 -4.57
CA VAL A 210 -13.29 -15.73 -5.87
C VAL A 210 -14.73 -16.21 -5.96
N SER A 211 -15.29 -16.75 -4.87
CA SER A 211 -16.72 -17.12 -4.78
C SER A 211 -17.66 -15.90 -4.85
N GLY A 212 -17.13 -14.67 -4.87
CA GLY A 212 -17.89 -13.45 -5.13
C GLY A 212 -18.22 -12.61 -3.89
N TYR A 213 -17.84 -13.02 -2.70
CA TYR A 213 -18.08 -12.25 -1.48
C TYR A 213 -17.22 -10.98 -1.44
N GLY A 214 -17.83 -9.88 -0.96
CA GLY A 214 -17.12 -8.62 -0.76
C GLY A 214 -16.33 -8.61 0.56
N PRO A 215 -15.34 -7.69 0.72
CA PRO A 215 -14.49 -7.66 1.91
C PRO A 215 -15.25 -7.57 3.24
N THR A 216 -16.37 -6.83 3.28
CA THR A 216 -17.19 -6.71 4.49
C THR A 216 -17.94 -8.01 4.79
N GLN A 217 -18.45 -8.71 3.77
CA GLN A 217 -19.13 -9.99 3.94
C GLN A 217 -18.15 -11.06 4.43
N ILE A 218 -16.95 -11.10 3.83
CA ILE A 218 -15.86 -12.00 4.27
C ILE A 218 -15.50 -11.72 5.73
N ALA A 219 -15.35 -10.45 6.10
CA ALA A 219 -15.06 -10.07 7.49
C ALA A 219 -16.14 -10.57 8.47
N ASN A 220 -17.41 -10.42 8.12
CA ASN A 220 -18.53 -10.93 8.94
C ASN A 220 -18.49 -12.46 9.07
N MET A 221 -18.26 -13.18 7.96
CA MET A 221 -18.15 -14.64 7.97
C MET A 221 -16.98 -15.12 8.85
N LEU A 222 -15.83 -14.46 8.81
CA LEU A 222 -14.69 -14.79 9.67
C LEU A 222 -15.00 -14.50 11.14
N THR A 223 -15.73 -13.42 11.42
CA THR A 223 -16.20 -13.08 12.77
C THR A 223 -17.19 -14.10 13.31
N GLU A 224 -18.17 -14.52 12.50
CA GLU A 224 -19.18 -15.55 12.84
C GLU A 224 -18.55 -16.93 13.08
N ARG A 225 -17.47 -17.26 12.37
CA ARG A 225 -16.70 -18.49 12.55
C ARG A 225 -15.69 -18.42 13.70
N GLU A 226 -15.68 -17.34 14.46
CA GLU A 226 -14.80 -17.11 15.61
C GLU A 226 -13.29 -17.25 15.25
N ILE A 227 -12.90 -16.79 14.05
CA ILE A 227 -11.51 -16.76 13.64
C ILE A 227 -10.82 -15.55 14.24
N LEU A 228 -9.67 -15.73 14.89
CA LEU A 228 -8.90 -14.64 15.47
C LEU A 228 -8.52 -13.59 14.43
N CYS A 229 -8.81 -12.32 14.72
CA CYS A 229 -8.36 -11.25 13.86
C CYS A 229 -6.83 -11.05 13.96
N PRO A 230 -6.15 -10.50 12.94
CA PRO A 230 -4.69 -10.41 12.89
C PRO A 230 -4.04 -9.78 14.13
N THR A 231 -4.71 -8.81 14.76
CA THR A 231 -4.20 -8.13 15.96
C THR A 231 -4.19 -9.06 17.17
N TYR A 232 -5.27 -9.80 17.38
CA TYR A 232 -5.36 -10.74 18.51
C TYR A 232 -4.54 -12.01 18.27
N TYR A 233 -4.44 -12.47 17.03
CA TYR A 233 -3.54 -13.55 16.65
C TYR A 233 -2.08 -13.24 17.00
N ALA A 234 -1.63 -12.00 16.68
CA ALA A 234 -0.30 -11.55 17.06
C ALA A 234 -0.12 -11.44 18.60
N LEU A 235 -1.17 -10.98 19.31
CA LEU A 235 -1.16 -10.89 20.78
C LEU A 235 -1.02 -12.26 21.46
N GLU A 236 -1.77 -13.29 21.02
CA GLU A 236 -1.68 -14.64 21.57
C GLU A 236 -0.28 -15.25 21.39
N ARG A 237 0.47 -14.76 20.42
CA ARG A 237 1.88 -15.13 20.19
C ARG A 237 2.88 -14.27 20.96
N GLY A 238 2.41 -13.40 21.85
CA GLY A 238 3.26 -12.53 22.67
C GLY A 238 3.80 -11.30 21.94
N GLU A 239 3.29 -10.98 20.74
CA GLU A 239 3.67 -9.75 20.03
C GLU A 239 2.90 -8.55 20.61
N LYS A 240 3.56 -7.38 20.67
CA LYS A 240 2.90 -6.14 21.12
C LYS A 240 1.87 -5.67 20.07
N PRO A 241 0.68 -5.20 20.48
CA PRO A 241 -0.32 -4.70 19.56
C PRO A 241 0.20 -3.45 18.83
N ARG A 242 -0.03 -3.39 17.53
CA ARG A 242 0.46 -2.30 16.64
C ARG A 242 -0.57 -1.20 16.42
N THR A 243 -1.80 -1.49 16.74
CA THR A 243 -2.96 -0.60 16.56
C THR A 243 -3.82 -0.66 17.82
N VAL A 244 -4.80 0.24 17.90
CA VAL A 244 -5.84 0.16 18.93
C VAL A 244 -6.48 -1.23 18.85
N LEU A 245 -6.65 -1.86 19.99
CA LEU A 245 -7.25 -3.19 20.07
C LEU A 245 -8.67 -3.16 19.51
N PRO A 246 -9.03 -4.11 18.64
CA PRO A 246 -10.41 -4.31 18.22
C PRO A 246 -11.33 -4.61 19.41
N PRO A 247 -12.66 -4.37 19.29
CA PRO A 247 -13.60 -4.53 20.41
C PRO A 247 -13.62 -5.95 20.99
N HIS A 248 -13.38 -6.97 20.21
CA HIS A 248 -13.25 -8.36 20.65
C HIS A 248 -12.29 -9.13 19.74
N LYS A 249 -11.84 -10.31 20.18
CA LYS A 249 -10.78 -11.08 19.53
C LYS A 249 -11.09 -11.57 18.10
N TYR A 250 -12.35 -11.67 17.74
CA TYR A 250 -12.82 -12.08 16.41
C TYR A 250 -13.29 -10.91 15.54
N ALA A 251 -13.03 -9.67 15.95
CA ALA A 251 -13.51 -8.49 15.24
C ALA A 251 -12.74 -8.24 13.95
N TRP A 252 -13.10 -8.96 12.92
CA TRP A 252 -12.67 -8.66 11.56
C TRP A 252 -13.40 -7.45 11.00
N ASN A 253 -12.77 -6.72 10.10
CA ASN A 253 -13.40 -5.61 9.41
C ASN A 253 -13.05 -5.60 7.91
N GLY A 254 -13.95 -5.04 7.10
CA GLY A 254 -13.80 -5.00 5.64
C GLY A 254 -12.49 -4.36 5.17
N PRO A 255 -12.02 -3.24 5.72
CA PRO A 255 -10.74 -2.64 5.36
C PRO A 255 -9.52 -3.55 5.56
N VAL A 256 -9.49 -4.36 6.63
CA VAL A 256 -8.40 -5.33 6.87
C VAL A 256 -8.43 -6.43 5.82
N VAL A 257 -9.61 -7.00 5.51
CA VAL A 257 -9.77 -7.99 4.44
C VAL A 257 -9.39 -7.40 3.09
N ALA A 258 -9.83 -6.17 2.79
CA ALA A 258 -9.46 -5.48 1.55
C ALA A 258 -7.95 -5.29 1.42
N MET A 259 -7.27 -4.93 2.52
CA MET A 259 -5.81 -4.80 2.54
C MET A 259 -5.10 -6.13 2.31
N ILE A 260 -5.63 -7.24 2.84
CA ILE A 260 -5.09 -8.59 2.59
C ILE A 260 -5.22 -8.92 1.10
N LEU A 261 -6.40 -8.74 0.50
CA LEU A 261 -6.67 -9.04 -0.91
C LEU A 261 -5.84 -8.19 -1.91
N ASP A 262 -5.36 -6.99 -1.50
CA ASP A 262 -4.56 -6.09 -2.35
C ASP A 262 -3.04 -6.33 -2.23
N ARG A 263 -2.61 -7.25 -1.35
CA ARG A 263 -1.18 -7.43 -1.05
C ARG A 263 -0.47 -8.34 -2.03
N VAL A 264 0.38 -7.76 -2.85
CA VAL A 264 1.29 -8.49 -3.77
C VAL A 264 2.31 -9.35 -3.03
N ASP A 265 2.58 -9.04 -1.76
CA ASP A 265 3.50 -9.82 -0.92
C ASP A 265 3.07 -11.31 -0.81
N TYR A 266 1.79 -11.64 -0.97
CA TYR A 266 1.29 -13.03 -0.94
C TYR A 266 1.67 -13.87 -2.16
N LEU A 267 2.16 -13.24 -3.23
CA LEU A 267 2.75 -13.92 -4.39
C LEU A 267 4.22 -14.34 -4.18
N GLY A 268 4.76 -14.17 -2.97
CA GLY A 268 6.17 -14.42 -2.70
C GLY A 268 7.10 -13.24 -3.04
N HIS A 269 6.55 -12.06 -3.35
CA HIS A 269 7.31 -10.91 -3.80
C HIS A 269 7.54 -9.91 -2.68
N THR A 270 8.75 -9.34 -2.60
CA THR A 270 9.03 -8.19 -1.74
C THR A 270 8.69 -6.89 -2.47
N VAL A 271 7.77 -6.10 -1.91
CA VAL A 271 7.37 -4.82 -2.50
C VAL A 271 7.76 -3.66 -1.59
N ASN A 272 8.77 -2.92 -1.99
CA ASN A 272 9.32 -1.80 -1.27
C ASN A 272 8.85 -0.44 -1.82
N PHE A 273 8.98 0.61 -1.01
CA PHE A 273 8.70 2.01 -1.36
C PHE A 273 7.25 2.31 -1.75
N LYS A 274 6.27 1.56 -1.20
CA LYS A 274 4.83 1.84 -1.40
C LYS A 274 4.42 3.23 -0.86
N THR A 275 5.12 3.72 0.17
CA THR A 275 4.84 5.03 0.81
C THR A 275 6.12 5.69 1.32
N HIS A 276 6.09 7.03 1.45
CA HIS A 276 7.10 7.78 2.18
C HIS A 276 6.47 8.88 3.04
N ASN A 277 7.18 9.33 4.07
CA ASN A 277 6.76 10.49 4.85
C ASN A 277 7.22 11.78 4.14
N LYS A 278 6.38 12.81 4.12
CA LYS A 278 6.66 14.09 3.47
C LYS A 278 7.96 14.71 3.97
N SER A 279 8.19 14.71 5.27
CA SER A 279 9.45 15.16 5.88
C SER A 279 9.68 14.47 7.24
N TYR A 280 10.81 14.78 7.91
CA TYR A 280 11.06 14.28 9.26
C TYR A 280 10.17 14.99 10.31
N LYS A 281 9.72 16.21 10.03
CA LYS A 281 8.74 16.95 10.86
C LYS A 281 7.29 16.60 10.52
N CYS A 282 7.01 16.34 9.24
CA CYS A 282 5.66 16.03 8.77
C CYS A 282 5.51 14.54 8.47
N HIS A 283 4.85 13.81 9.37
CA HIS A 283 4.64 12.36 9.26
C HIS A 283 3.49 11.97 8.31
N LYS A 284 2.92 12.93 7.56
CA LYS A 284 1.91 12.64 6.53
C LYS A 284 2.51 11.67 5.50
N LYS A 285 1.92 10.47 5.41
CA LYS A 285 2.30 9.45 4.45
C LYS A 285 1.80 9.82 3.06
N ILE A 286 2.69 9.83 2.09
CA ILE A 286 2.39 9.95 0.67
C ILE A 286 2.45 8.56 0.07
N LYS A 287 1.39 8.14 -0.64
CA LYS A 287 1.35 6.88 -1.37
C LYS A 287 2.01 7.06 -2.73
N HIS A 288 2.84 6.13 -3.12
CA HIS A 288 3.39 6.02 -4.45
C HIS A 288 2.45 5.22 -5.36
N THR A 289 2.47 5.54 -6.65
CA THR A 289 1.79 4.76 -7.67
C THR A 289 2.53 3.43 -7.91
N PRO A 290 1.86 2.36 -8.38
CA PRO A 290 2.48 1.05 -8.56
C PRO A 290 3.74 1.04 -9.43
N ASP A 291 3.85 1.94 -10.41
CA ASP A 291 5.02 2.14 -11.27
C ASP A 291 6.28 2.61 -10.50
N GLN A 292 6.09 3.25 -9.36
CA GLN A 292 7.16 3.73 -8.50
C GLN A 292 7.60 2.72 -7.45
N TRP A 293 6.88 1.62 -7.32
CA TRP A 293 7.25 0.56 -6.40
C TRP A 293 8.48 -0.20 -6.91
N LYS A 294 9.25 -0.76 -5.99
CA LYS A 294 10.29 -1.72 -6.33
C LYS A 294 9.82 -3.09 -5.91
N VAL A 295 9.57 -3.92 -6.90
CA VAL A 295 9.13 -5.31 -6.73
C VAL A 295 10.32 -6.21 -6.98
N PHE A 296 10.55 -7.14 -6.06
CA PHE A 296 11.54 -8.20 -6.16
C PHE A 296 10.77 -9.52 -6.11
N GLU A 297 10.83 -10.26 -7.20
CA GLU A 297 10.07 -11.49 -7.37
C GLU A 297 10.72 -12.64 -6.59
N ASP A 298 9.90 -13.60 -6.15
CA ASP A 298 10.29 -14.89 -5.55
C ASP A 298 11.30 -14.78 -4.40
N THR A 299 11.11 -13.81 -3.51
CA THR A 299 11.97 -13.58 -2.33
C THR A 299 11.59 -14.43 -1.13
N HIS A 300 10.40 -15.00 -1.11
CA HIS A 300 9.87 -15.87 -0.06
C HIS A 300 8.77 -16.77 -0.64
N GLU A 301 8.35 -17.78 0.11
CA GLU A 301 7.32 -18.72 -0.32
C GLU A 301 5.97 -18.01 -0.51
N ALA A 302 5.31 -18.28 -1.66
CA ALA A 302 4.00 -17.73 -1.96
C ALA A 302 2.89 -18.44 -1.18
N ILE A 303 1.96 -17.68 -0.60
CA ILE A 303 0.73 -18.22 0.01
C ILE A 303 -0.37 -18.38 -1.03
N ILE A 304 -0.42 -17.49 -2.01
CA ILE A 304 -1.43 -17.43 -3.06
C ILE A 304 -0.75 -17.54 -4.42
N ASP A 305 -1.30 -18.37 -5.30
CA ASP A 305 -0.85 -18.47 -6.67
C ASP A 305 -1.23 -17.22 -7.49
N LYS A 306 -0.50 -17.01 -8.58
CA LYS A 306 -0.65 -15.82 -9.43
C LYS A 306 -2.02 -15.74 -10.08
N GLU A 307 -2.56 -16.88 -10.51
CA GLU A 307 -3.86 -16.97 -11.18
C GLU A 307 -4.97 -16.51 -10.23
N THR A 308 -5.03 -17.07 -9.03
CA THR A 308 -6.00 -16.69 -7.99
C THR A 308 -5.89 -15.21 -7.63
N PHE A 309 -4.68 -14.68 -7.51
CA PHE A 309 -4.47 -13.27 -7.23
C PHE A 309 -4.99 -12.38 -8.37
N GLU A 310 -4.66 -12.69 -9.63
CA GLU A 310 -5.12 -11.94 -10.80
C GLU A 310 -6.65 -11.95 -10.91
N ILE A 311 -7.30 -13.10 -10.67
CA ILE A 311 -8.78 -13.23 -10.63
C ILE A 311 -9.35 -12.29 -9.56
N VAL A 312 -8.80 -12.31 -8.36
CA VAL A 312 -9.25 -11.45 -7.25
C VAL A 312 -9.09 -9.97 -7.60
N GLN A 313 -7.97 -9.55 -8.23
CA GLN A 313 -7.80 -8.15 -8.65
C GLN A 313 -8.82 -7.75 -9.73
N LYS A 314 -9.10 -8.60 -10.72
CA LYS A 314 -10.17 -8.36 -11.72
C LYS A 314 -11.55 -8.22 -11.05
N ILE A 315 -11.87 -9.10 -10.11
CA ILE A 315 -13.10 -9.06 -9.33
C ILE A 315 -13.23 -7.72 -8.58
N ARG A 316 -12.15 -7.26 -7.95
CA ARG A 316 -12.14 -6.04 -7.12
C ARG A 316 -12.11 -4.74 -7.94
N ALA A 317 -11.55 -4.75 -9.14
CA ALA A 317 -11.59 -3.60 -10.05
C ALA A 317 -13.04 -3.24 -10.47
N GLY A 318 -13.96 -4.21 -10.47
CA GLY A 318 -15.38 -3.99 -10.76
C GLY A 318 -16.14 -3.41 -9.55
N LYS A 319 -16.90 -2.31 -9.76
CA LYS A 319 -17.84 -1.82 -8.74
C LYS A 319 -18.97 -2.85 -8.56
N ARG A 320 -19.08 -3.42 -7.37
CA ARG A 320 -20.13 -4.39 -7.02
C ARG A 320 -20.99 -3.82 -5.90
N ARG A 321 -22.30 -4.03 -6.04
CA ARG A 321 -23.24 -3.81 -4.94
C ARG A 321 -23.77 -5.17 -4.51
N PRO A 322 -23.68 -5.55 -3.21
CA PRO A 322 -24.29 -6.79 -2.74
C PRO A 322 -25.79 -6.73 -2.98
N THR A 323 -26.40 -7.89 -3.21
CA THR A 323 -27.86 -7.98 -3.27
C THR A 323 -28.43 -7.72 -1.88
N ARG A 324 -29.65 -7.19 -1.80
CA ARG A 324 -30.34 -6.91 -0.53
C ARG A 324 -30.48 -8.16 0.37
N MET A 325 -30.35 -9.34 -0.19
CA MET A 325 -30.48 -10.64 0.50
C MET A 325 -29.13 -11.29 0.86
N GLY A 326 -28.00 -10.59 0.68
CA GLY A 326 -26.68 -11.06 1.09
C GLY A 326 -26.02 -12.11 0.19
N GLU A 327 -26.77 -12.84 -0.62
CA GLU A 327 -26.21 -13.85 -1.52
C GLU A 327 -25.67 -13.22 -2.81
N MET A 328 -24.56 -13.76 -3.31
CA MET A 328 -23.95 -13.33 -4.56
C MET A 328 -24.32 -14.29 -5.68
N PRO A 329 -25.06 -13.83 -6.70
CA PRO A 329 -25.33 -14.65 -7.88
C PRO A 329 -24.05 -15.03 -8.62
N MET A 330 -23.92 -16.29 -9.05
CA MET A 330 -22.72 -16.87 -9.67
C MET A 330 -22.17 -16.01 -10.82
N PHE A 331 -23.01 -15.52 -11.70
CA PHE A 331 -22.63 -14.70 -12.87
C PHE A 331 -22.55 -13.20 -12.59
N SER A 332 -22.63 -12.79 -11.32
CA SER A 332 -22.59 -11.37 -10.97
C SER A 332 -21.28 -10.71 -11.44
N GLY A 333 -21.43 -9.71 -12.30
CA GLY A 333 -20.32 -8.95 -12.87
C GLY A 333 -19.66 -9.57 -14.10
N LEU A 334 -20.14 -10.74 -14.57
CA LEU A 334 -19.65 -11.41 -15.78
C LEU A 334 -20.55 -11.20 -17.00
N LEU A 335 -21.85 -10.91 -16.81
CA LEU A 335 -22.80 -10.73 -17.89
C LEU A 335 -22.85 -9.28 -18.38
N TYR A 336 -22.74 -9.08 -19.68
CA TYR A 336 -22.74 -7.78 -20.35
C TYR A 336 -23.78 -7.74 -21.48
N CYS A 337 -24.37 -6.59 -21.71
CA CYS A 337 -25.29 -6.33 -22.81
C CYS A 337 -24.49 -6.12 -24.10
N ALA A 338 -24.87 -6.80 -25.19
CA ALA A 338 -24.23 -6.65 -26.49
C ALA A 338 -24.38 -5.24 -27.07
N ASP A 339 -25.55 -4.60 -26.89
CA ASP A 339 -25.85 -3.31 -27.51
C ASP A 339 -25.17 -2.12 -26.77
N CYS A 340 -25.23 -2.10 -25.44
CA CYS A 340 -24.78 -0.94 -24.67
C CYS A 340 -23.55 -1.20 -23.79
N GLY A 341 -23.01 -2.41 -23.77
CA GLY A 341 -21.84 -2.79 -22.97
C GLY A 341 -22.04 -2.77 -21.44
N SER A 342 -23.24 -2.42 -20.97
CA SER A 342 -23.54 -2.37 -19.53
C SER A 342 -23.68 -3.75 -18.94
N LYS A 343 -23.34 -3.88 -17.65
CA LYS A 343 -23.55 -5.13 -16.92
C LYS A 343 -25.02 -5.44 -16.74
N LEU A 344 -25.37 -6.71 -16.89
CA LEU A 344 -26.68 -7.20 -16.52
C LEU A 344 -26.77 -7.30 -14.99
N THR A 345 -27.91 -6.92 -14.44
CA THR A 345 -28.22 -6.97 -13.00
C THR A 345 -29.12 -8.15 -12.69
N PHE A 346 -28.82 -8.84 -11.59
CA PHE A 346 -29.61 -9.98 -11.12
C PHE A 346 -30.91 -9.55 -10.45
N HIS A 347 -31.97 -10.26 -10.76
CA HIS A 347 -33.31 -10.05 -10.24
C HIS A 347 -33.90 -11.33 -9.67
N ARG A 348 -34.37 -11.22 -8.43
CA ARG A 348 -35.17 -12.23 -7.76
C ARG A 348 -36.13 -11.55 -6.78
N LYS A 349 -37.26 -12.18 -6.50
CA LYS A 349 -38.17 -11.85 -5.40
C LYS A 349 -38.04 -12.91 -4.32
N ALA A 350 -38.34 -12.56 -3.04
CA ALA A 350 -38.17 -13.46 -1.92
C ALA A 350 -38.94 -14.78 -2.05
N ASP A 351 -40.17 -14.70 -2.63
CA ASP A 351 -41.11 -15.83 -2.73
C ASP A 351 -41.14 -16.42 -4.15
N GLU A 352 -40.15 -16.10 -5.00
CA GLU A 352 -40.12 -16.53 -6.39
C GLU A 352 -39.23 -17.78 -6.55
N PRO A 353 -39.70 -18.84 -7.26
CA PRO A 353 -38.88 -20.01 -7.53
C PRO A 353 -37.57 -19.65 -8.25
N ALA A 354 -36.48 -20.37 -7.93
CA ALA A 354 -35.16 -20.14 -8.49
C ALA A 354 -35.12 -20.13 -10.04
N GLU A 355 -36.01 -20.91 -10.70
CA GLU A 355 -36.14 -20.99 -12.14
C GLU A 355 -36.57 -19.65 -12.80
N LYS A 356 -37.21 -18.76 -12.04
CA LYS A 356 -37.63 -17.44 -12.52
C LYS A 356 -36.58 -16.35 -12.26
N HIS A 357 -35.55 -16.64 -11.49
CA HIS A 357 -34.45 -15.72 -11.29
C HIS A 357 -33.76 -15.39 -12.62
N HIS A 358 -33.45 -14.12 -12.85
CA HIS A 358 -32.95 -13.67 -14.13
C HIS A 358 -32.01 -12.49 -14.06
N TYR A 359 -31.29 -12.30 -15.15
CA TYR A 359 -30.46 -11.13 -15.38
C TYR A 359 -31.10 -10.23 -16.40
N ILE A 360 -31.01 -8.91 -16.20
CA ILE A 360 -31.55 -7.89 -17.11
C ILE A 360 -30.54 -6.74 -17.25
N CYS A 361 -30.48 -6.13 -18.44
CA CYS A 361 -29.61 -5.00 -18.73
C CYS A 361 -29.83 -3.87 -17.75
N GLY A 362 -28.74 -3.39 -17.11
CA GLY A 362 -28.79 -2.33 -16.10
C GLY A 362 -29.28 -1.00 -16.67
N ASN A 363 -28.87 -0.65 -17.89
CA ASN A 363 -29.29 0.58 -18.55
C ASN A 363 -30.78 0.55 -18.96
N TYR A 364 -31.25 -0.56 -19.51
CA TYR A 364 -32.67 -0.73 -19.81
C TYR A 364 -33.53 -0.57 -18.55
N ARG A 365 -33.12 -1.16 -17.44
CA ARG A 365 -33.85 -1.10 -16.19
C ARG A 365 -33.88 0.30 -15.56
N SER A 366 -32.77 1.04 -15.65
CA SER A 366 -32.66 2.39 -15.04
C SER A 366 -33.39 3.44 -15.89
N ASN A 367 -33.96 3.09 -17.02
CA ASN A 367 -34.65 3.98 -17.95
C ASN A 367 -33.79 5.21 -18.39
N THR A 368 -32.47 5.05 -18.33
CA THR A 368 -31.52 6.14 -18.57
C THR A 368 -30.90 6.14 -19.96
N SER A 369 -31.18 5.11 -20.76
CA SER A 369 -30.58 4.95 -22.09
C SER A 369 -31.51 4.29 -23.09
N ASN A 370 -31.20 4.46 -24.39
CA ASN A 370 -31.90 3.85 -25.52
C ASN A 370 -31.61 2.35 -25.73
N CYS A 371 -31.32 1.60 -24.67
CA CYS A 371 -31.08 0.15 -24.80
C CYS A 371 -32.37 -0.64 -24.80
N THR A 372 -32.40 -1.73 -25.58
CA THR A 372 -33.51 -2.67 -25.63
C THR A 372 -33.46 -3.68 -24.47
N MET A 373 -34.52 -4.50 -24.33
CA MET A 373 -34.61 -5.47 -23.24
C MET A 373 -33.74 -6.69 -23.49
N HIS A 374 -32.56 -6.71 -22.83
CA HIS A 374 -31.70 -7.89 -22.76
C HIS A 374 -31.97 -8.60 -21.42
N TYR A 375 -32.51 -9.82 -21.53
CA TYR A 375 -33.00 -10.63 -20.41
C TYR A 375 -32.64 -12.08 -20.61
N ILE A 376 -32.09 -12.71 -19.56
CA ILE A 376 -31.78 -14.15 -19.54
C ILE A 376 -32.06 -14.76 -18.18
N ARG A 377 -32.66 -15.95 -18.10
CA ARG A 377 -32.86 -16.68 -16.84
C ARG A 377 -31.55 -17.27 -16.34
N ASN A 378 -31.37 -17.28 -14.98
CA ASN A 378 -30.18 -17.81 -14.35
C ASN A 378 -29.90 -19.27 -14.74
N VAL A 379 -30.94 -20.12 -14.64
CA VAL A 379 -30.82 -21.54 -14.94
C VAL A 379 -30.44 -21.80 -16.42
N VAL A 380 -30.83 -20.90 -17.33
CA VAL A 380 -30.51 -21.02 -18.76
C VAL A 380 -29.04 -20.68 -19.01
N VAL A 381 -28.56 -19.58 -18.47
CA VAL A 381 -27.14 -19.19 -18.64
C VAL A 381 -26.20 -20.20 -17.96
N GLU A 382 -26.58 -20.71 -16.78
CA GLU A 382 -25.83 -21.74 -16.06
C GLU A 382 -25.68 -23.02 -16.92
N ARG A 383 -26.77 -23.52 -17.46
CA ARG A 383 -26.75 -24.71 -18.33
C ARG A 383 -25.93 -24.48 -19.61
N ILE A 384 -26.11 -23.35 -20.30
CA ILE A 384 -25.37 -23.05 -21.54
C ILE A 384 -23.87 -22.97 -21.24
N VAL A 385 -23.46 -22.26 -20.19
CA VAL A 385 -22.04 -22.11 -19.84
C VAL A 385 -21.44 -23.46 -19.43
N LEU A 386 -22.15 -24.25 -18.63
CA LEU A 386 -21.69 -25.58 -18.23
C LEU A 386 -21.49 -26.52 -19.43
N GLU A 387 -22.49 -26.60 -20.35
CA GLU A 387 -22.40 -27.43 -21.53
C GLU A 387 -21.26 -26.97 -22.44
N ASN A 388 -21.13 -25.68 -22.65
CA ASN A 388 -20.08 -25.11 -23.48
C ASN A 388 -18.67 -25.37 -22.89
N LEU A 389 -18.50 -25.22 -21.59
CA LEU A 389 -17.24 -25.55 -20.92
C LEU A 389 -16.90 -27.04 -21.04
N LYS A 390 -17.89 -27.93 -20.88
CA LYS A 390 -17.68 -29.38 -21.08
C LYS A 390 -17.20 -29.71 -22.50
N GLU A 391 -17.76 -29.07 -23.50
CA GLU A 391 -17.36 -29.24 -24.90
C GLU A 391 -15.96 -28.74 -25.16
N VAL A 392 -15.62 -27.54 -24.65
CA VAL A 392 -14.28 -26.95 -24.78
C VAL A 392 -13.25 -27.85 -24.10
N ILE A 393 -13.50 -28.28 -22.85
CA ILE A 393 -12.61 -29.18 -22.13
C ILE A 393 -12.40 -30.49 -22.90
N ARG A 394 -13.47 -31.10 -23.38
CA ARG A 394 -13.40 -32.34 -24.17
C ARG A 394 -12.60 -32.13 -25.47
N TYR A 395 -12.84 -31.05 -26.18
CA TYR A 395 -12.14 -30.73 -27.43
C TYR A 395 -10.65 -30.53 -27.17
N VAL A 396 -10.29 -29.69 -26.20
CA VAL A 396 -8.89 -29.41 -25.84
C VAL A 396 -8.17 -30.67 -25.35
N SER A 397 -8.84 -31.51 -24.55
CA SER A 397 -8.26 -32.76 -24.06
C SER A 397 -7.97 -33.78 -25.14
N ASN A 398 -8.81 -33.83 -26.19
CA ASN A 398 -8.67 -34.79 -27.29
C ASN A 398 -7.78 -34.27 -28.43
N TYR A 399 -7.72 -32.95 -28.63
CA TYR A 399 -7.12 -32.29 -29.79
C TYR A 399 -6.26 -31.11 -29.40
N GLU A 400 -5.37 -31.29 -28.39
CA GLU A 400 -4.55 -30.22 -27.82
C GLU A 400 -3.71 -29.47 -28.87
N ASP A 401 -3.05 -30.22 -29.78
CA ASP A 401 -2.19 -29.63 -30.83
C ASP A 401 -3.00 -28.83 -31.85
N GLU A 402 -4.21 -29.30 -32.21
CA GLU A 402 -5.08 -28.61 -33.13
C GLU A 402 -5.69 -27.34 -32.51
N PHE A 403 -6.07 -27.42 -31.25
CA PHE A 403 -6.52 -26.27 -30.47
C PHE A 403 -5.44 -25.18 -30.36
N VAL A 404 -4.20 -25.56 -30.04
CA VAL A 404 -3.07 -24.62 -29.98
C VAL A 404 -2.84 -23.94 -31.33
N ARG A 405 -2.91 -24.68 -32.45
CA ARG A 405 -2.80 -24.10 -33.80
C ARG A 405 -3.93 -23.12 -34.08
N MET A 406 -5.16 -23.48 -33.73
CA MET A 406 -6.36 -22.65 -33.95
C MET A 406 -6.29 -21.31 -33.18
N VAL A 407 -5.87 -21.35 -31.90
CA VAL A 407 -5.82 -20.15 -31.06
C VAL A 407 -4.60 -19.28 -31.42
N MET A 408 -3.51 -19.87 -31.86
CA MET A 408 -2.29 -19.14 -32.23
C MET A 408 -2.32 -18.52 -33.63
N ASP A 409 -3.37 -18.75 -34.41
CA ASP A 409 -3.72 -18.11 -35.73
C ASP A 409 -2.62 -18.15 -36.80
N ALA A 410 -1.64 -19.08 -36.74
CA ALA A 410 -0.61 -19.22 -37.76
C ALA A 410 0.12 -20.55 -37.68
N ASP A 411 0.73 -21.00 -38.77
CA ASP A 411 1.72 -22.06 -38.81
C ASP A 411 2.85 -21.78 -37.79
N VAL A 412 2.86 -22.52 -36.70
CA VAL A 412 3.79 -22.36 -35.57
C VAL A 412 5.26 -22.26 -36.02
N ARG A 413 5.61 -22.93 -37.12
CA ARG A 413 6.97 -22.91 -37.66
C ARG A 413 7.33 -21.58 -38.33
N GLN A 414 6.40 -20.98 -39.08
CA GLN A 414 6.61 -19.68 -39.72
C GLN A 414 6.69 -18.57 -38.68
N LYS A 415 5.82 -18.60 -37.70
CA LYS A 415 5.78 -17.62 -36.61
C LYS A 415 7.04 -17.67 -35.72
N ASN A 416 7.52 -18.85 -35.41
CA ASN A 416 8.80 -19.02 -34.68
C ASN A 416 10.00 -18.47 -35.47
N ARG A 417 10.01 -18.58 -36.81
CA ARG A 417 11.03 -17.97 -37.67
C ARG A 417 10.93 -16.44 -37.64
N GLU A 418 9.73 -15.89 -37.76
CA GLU A 418 9.52 -14.44 -37.68
C GLU A 418 9.92 -13.87 -36.32
N LEU A 419 9.58 -14.54 -35.22
CA LEU A 419 9.99 -14.16 -33.86
C LEU A 419 11.54 -14.22 -33.71
N ALA A 420 12.19 -15.25 -34.25
CA ALA A 420 13.65 -15.35 -34.23
C ALA A 420 14.31 -14.22 -35.04
N GLN A 421 13.74 -13.86 -36.21
CA GLN A 421 14.22 -12.72 -37.01
C GLN A 421 14.02 -11.37 -36.27
N LYS A 422 12.86 -11.16 -35.66
CA LYS A 422 12.60 -9.96 -34.85
C LYS A 422 13.55 -9.84 -33.65
N LYS A 423 13.83 -10.94 -32.94
CA LYS A 423 14.79 -10.96 -31.85
C LYS A 423 16.20 -10.60 -32.34
N LYS A 424 16.63 -11.16 -33.48
CA LYS A 424 17.92 -10.85 -34.09
C LYS A 424 18.00 -9.37 -34.47
N LYS A 425 16.96 -8.84 -35.12
CA LYS A 425 16.88 -7.43 -35.51
C LYS A 425 16.94 -6.50 -34.30
N LEU A 426 16.25 -6.84 -33.20
CA LEU A 426 16.29 -6.05 -31.95
C LEU A 426 17.71 -5.98 -31.38
N ILE A 427 18.45 -7.08 -31.37
CA ILE A 427 19.84 -7.13 -30.92
C ILE A 427 20.73 -6.24 -31.80
N GLU A 428 20.55 -6.28 -33.12
CA GLU A 428 21.31 -5.43 -34.08
C GLU A 428 21.03 -3.95 -33.85
N LEU A 429 19.76 -3.56 -33.65
CA LEU A 429 19.37 -2.18 -33.33
C LEU A 429 19.96 -1.71 -32.01
N GLN A 430 19.86 -2.51 -30.94
CA GLN A 430 20.43 -2.18 -29.64
C GLN A 430 21.97 -2.04 -29.69
N LYS A 431 22.64 -2.90 -30.46
CA LYS A 431 24.08 -2.79 -30.70
C LYS A 431 24.42 -1.47 -31.37
N ARG A 432 23.69 -1.10 -32.43
CA ARG A 432 23.94 0.16 -33.18
C ARG A 432 23.68 1.39 -32.29
N ILE A 433 22.64 1.38 -31.47
CA ILE A 433 22.36 2.44 -30.48
C ILE A 433 23.56 2.60 -29.53
N GLY A 434 24.10 1.50 -28.97
CA GLY A 434 25.28 1.55 -28.11
C GLY A 434 26.56 2.03 -28.82
N GLU A 435 26.73 1.73 -30.12
CA GLU A 435 27.82 2.29 -30.93
C GLU A 435 27.67 3.80 -31.08
N LEU A 436 26.45 4.29 -31.32
CA LEU A 436 26.15 5.72 -31.42
C LEU A 436 26.46 6.46 -30.12
N ASP A 437 26.11 5.90 -28.96
CA ASP A 437 26.47 6.45 -27.66
C ASP A 437 27.99 6.60 -27.51
N THR A 438 28.75 5.58 -27.93
CA THR A 438 30.21 5.61 -27.90
C THR A 438 30.79 6.66 -28.84
N ILE A 439 30.22 6.81 -30.06
CA ILE A 439 30.63 7.82 -31.02
C ILE A 439 30.31 9.21 -30.47
N PHE A 440 29.14 9.42 -29.88
CA PHE A 440 28.71 10.67 -29.29
C PHE A 440 29.68 11.13 -28.18
N GLN A 441 30.05 10.19 -27.30
CA GLN A 441 31.05 10.46 -26.26
C GLN A 441 32.40 10.91 -26.86
N ARG A 442 32.89 10.27 -27.93
CA ARG A 442 34.14 10.63 -28.58
C ARG A 442 34.09 12.00 -29.23
N ILE A 443 33.05 12.31 -30.00
CA ILE A 443 32.94 13.63 -30.64
C ILE A 443 32.79 14.75 -29.62
N TYR A 444 32.18 14.50 -28.47
CA TYR A 444 32.09 15.43 -27.35
C TYR A 444 33.49 15.68 -26.73
N GLU A 445 34.28 14.64 -26.50
CA GLU A 445 35.67 14.77 -26.00
C GLU A 445 36.57 15.51 -27.00
N ASP A 446 36.45 15.22 -28.30
CA ASP A 446 37.21 15.90 -29.36
C ASP A 446 36.82 17.39 -29.53
N ASN A 447 35.56 17.74 -29.29
CA ASN A 447 35.11 19.13 -29.25
C ASN A 447 35.72 19.88 -28.05
N ILE A 448 35.64 19.29 -26.83
CA ILE A 448 36.24 19.89 -25.62
C ILE A 448 37.76 20.10 -25.78
N THR A 449 38.46 19.15 -26.41
CA THR A 449 39.91 19.24 -26.61
C THR A 449 40.31 20.14 -27.78
N GLY A 450 39.35 20.76 -28.46
CA GLY A 450 39.59 21.69 -29.58
C GLY A 450 39.98 21.03 -30.92
N LYS A 451 39.92 19.70 -31.00
CA LYS A 451 40.17 18.94 -32.24
C LYS A 451 39.01 19.05 -33.24
N LEU A 452 37.79 19.27 -32.72
CA LEU A 452 36.57 19.40 -33.50
C LEU A 452 35.96 20.78 -33.23
N SER A 453 35.65 21.53 -34.31
CA SER A 453 35.00 22.84 -34.16
C SER A 453 33.54 22.69 -33.73
N ASP A 454 33.02 23.67 -32.99
CA ASP A 454 31.64 23.70 -32.50
C ASP A 454 30.60 23.54 -33.62
N GLU A 455 30.83 24.15 -34.77
CA GLU A 455 29.93 24.07 -35.93
C GLU A 455 29.85 22.62 -36.47
N ARG A 456 31.00 21.95 -36.59
CA ARG A 456 31.05 20.53 -37.01
C ARG A 456 30.45 19.59 -35.94
N PHE A 457 30.74 19.88 -34.67
CA PHE A 457 30.16 19.12 -33.57
C PHE A 457 28.63 19.19 -33.59
N MET A 458 28.03 20.39 -33.69
CA MET A 458 26.57 20.55 -33.75
C MET A 458 25.95 19.81 -34.95
N LYS A 459 26.59 19.88 -36.13
CA LYS A 459 26.09 19.18 -37.32
C LYS A 459 26.13 17.67 -37.18
N MET A 460 27.22 17.11 -36.63
CA MET A 460 27.38 15.68 -36.43
C MET A 460 26.47 15.16 -35.31
N SER A 461 26.40 15.89 -34.18
CA SER A 461 25.55 15.54 -33.05
C SER A 461 24.09 15.42 -33.47
N LYS A 462 23.57 16.40 -34.20
CA LYS A 462 22.19 16.36 -34.69
C LYS A 462 21.91 15.13 -35.58
N GLY A 463 22.85 14.79 -36.47
CA GLY A 463 22.70 13.62 -37.33
C GLY A 463 22.66 12.29 -36.55
N TYR A 464 23.51 12.17 -35.53
CA TYR A 464 23.55 10.97 -34.69
C TYR A 464 22.34 10.91 -33.73
N GLU A 465 21.86 12.04 -33.21
CA GLU A 465 20.64 12.10 -32.40
C GLU A 465 19.40 11.69 -33.21
N ASP A 466 19.27 12.17 -34.46
CA ASP A 466 18.16 11.82 -35.35
C ASP A 466 18.21 10.31 -35.71
N GLU A 467 19.39 9.75 -35.99
CA GLU A 467 19.59 8.32 -36.23
C GLU A 467 19.21 7.52 -34.97
N GLN A 468 19.72 7.89 -33.79
CA GLN A 468 19.45 7.21 -32.53
C GLN A 468 17.96 7.20 -32.18
N HIS A 469 17.30 8.35 -32.36
CA HIS A 469 15.85 8.46 -32.11
C HIS A 469 15.04 7.52 -33.02
N THR A 470 15.43 7.43 -34.29
CA THR A 470 14.76 6.53 -35.27
C THR A 470 14.96 5.07 -34.91
N LEU A 471 16.19 4.68 -34.58
CA LEU A 471 16.51 3.30 -34.17
C LEU A 471 15.85 2.91 -32.85
N GLN A 472 15.76 3.85 -31.88
CA GLN A 472 15.10 3.61 -30.61
C GLN A 472 13.59 3.36 -30.80
N ALA A 473 12.92 4.18 -31.63
CA ALA A 473 11.50 4.00 -31.95
C ALA A 473 11.21 2.66 -32.62
N GLU A 474 12.11 2.21 -33.53
CA GLU A 474 12.00 0.89 -34.17
C GLU A 474 12.25 -0.26 -33.17
N ALA A 475 13.24 -0.13 -32.30
CA ALA A 475 13.53 -1.10 -31.24
C ALA A 475 12.36 -1.24 -30.28
N ASP A 476 11.79 -0.12 -29.81
CA ASP A 476 10.63 -0.12 -28.91
C ASP A 476 9.39 -0.78 -29.56
N LYS A 477 9.17 -0.54 -30.86
CA LYS A 477 8.09 -1.19 -31.60
C LYS A 477 8.27 -2.71 -31.65
N ILE A 478 9.45 -3.18 -32.03
CA ILE A 478 9.76 -4.61 -32.11
C ILE A 478 9.69 -5.27 -30.72
N GLN A 479 10.18 -4.59 -29.70
CA GLN A 479 10.12 -5.08 -28.31
C GLN A 479 8.68 -5.25 -27.83
N ASN A 480 7.81 -4.28 -28.12
CA ASN A 480 6.37 -4.37 -27.78
C ASN A 480 5.68 -5.53 -28.52
N GLU A 481 5.98 -5.72 -29.81
CA GLU A 481 5.45 -6.83 -30.59
C GLU A 481 5.90 -8.20 -30.01
N LEU A 482 7.17 -8.33 -29.68
CA LEU A 482 7.72 -9.56 -29.04
C LEU A 482 7.05 -9.85 -27.69
N GLN A 483 6.87 -8.83 -26.86
CA GLN A 483 6.20 -8.98 -25.55
C GLN A 483 4.74 -9.41 -25.70
N GLN A 484 4.02 -8.88 -26.70
CA GLN A 484 2.64 -9.28 -26.96
C GLN A 484 2.53 -10.75 -27.40
N GLU A 485 3.43 -11.21 -28.26
CA GLU A 485 3.44 -12.60 -28.74
C GLU A 485 3.88 -13.58 -27.63
N GLU A 486 4.87 -13.22 -26.82
CA GLU A 486 5.24 -14.02 -25.66
C GLU A 486 4.09 -14.15 -24.66
N LYS A 487 3.36 -13.06 -24.43
CA LYS A 487 2.19 -13.05 -23.56
C LYS A 487 1.10 -14.00 -24.08
N LYS A 488 0.77 -13.96 -25.39
CA LYS A 488 -0.20 -14.87 -25.98
C LYS A 488 0.21 -16.34 -25.81
N SER A 489 1.47 -16.66 -26.03
CA SER A 489 1.97 -18.05 -25.86
C SER A 489 1.87 -18.53 -24.41
N VAL A 490 2.16 -17.65 -23.45
CA VAL A 490 2.00 -17.95 -22.01
C VAL A 490 0.53 -18.11 -21.66
N ASP A 491 -0.34 -17.27 -22.20
CA ASP A 491 -1.78 -17.31 -21.92
C ASP A 491 -2.43 -18.60 -22.44
N VAL A 492 -2.05 -19.09 -23.62
CA VAL A 492 -2.54 -20.41 -24.13
C VAL A 492 -2.07 -21.56 -23.24
N LYS A 493 -0.81 -21.56 -22.81
CA LYS A 493 -0.30 -22.59 -21.90
C LYS A 493 -1.03 -22.58 -20.55
N ARG A 494 -1.38 -21.40 -20.03
CA ARG A 494 -2.19 -21.26 -18.81
C ARG A 494 -3.58 -21.85 -18.98
N PHE A 495 -4.24 -21.52 -20.11
CA PHE A 495 -5.55 -22.10 -20.41
C PHE A 495 -5.51 -23.63 -20.47
N LEU A 496 -4.51 -24.21 -21.12
CA LEU A 496 -4.31 -25.66 -21.17
C LEU A 496 -4.10 -26.26 -19.77
N ALA A 497 -3.36 -25.59 -18.90
CA ALA A 497 -3.14 -26.03 -17.52
C ALA A 497 -4.47 -26.04 -16.73
N ILE A 498 -5.33 -25.02 -16.91
CA ILE A 498 -6.66 -24.96 -16.31
C ILE A 498 -7.53 -26.10 -16.83
N VAL A 499 -7.55 -26.35 -18.15
CA VAL A 499 -8.31 -27.47 -18.72
C VAL A 499 -7.88 -28.82 -18.13
N LYS A 500 -6.56 -29.04 -18.00
CA LYS A 500 -6.03 -30.29 -17.41
C LYS A 500 -6.39 -30.49 -15.94
N LYS A 501 -6.66 -29.41 -15.21
CA LYS A 501 -7.12 -29.43 -13.80
C LYS A 501 -8.58 -29.92 -13.69
N TYR A 502 -9.40 -29.68 -14.71
CA TYR A 502 -10.84 -29.96 -14.72
C TYR A 502 -11.24 -30.96 -15.82
N THR A 503 -10.80 -32.21 -15.72
CA THR A 503 -11.06 -33.24 -16.72
C THR A 503 -12.49 -33.75 -16.74
N ASP A 504 -13.21 -33.70 -15.62
CA ASP A 504 -14.61 -34.14 -15.48
C ASP A 504 -15.45 -33.09 -14.74
N LEU A 505 -16.07 -32.21 -15.52
CA LEU A 505 -16.88 -31.12 -15.00
C LEU A 505 -18.33 -31.59 -14.82
N THR A 506 -18.75 -31.85 -13.57
CA THR A 506 -20.12 -32.27 -13.25
C THR A 506 -21.05 -31.08 -13.03
N GLU A 507 -20.59 -30.08 -12.29
CA GLU A 507 -21.34 -28.87 -11.94
C GLU A 507 -20.49 -27.60 -12.10
N LEU A 508 -21.15 -26.47 -12.27
CA LEU A 508 -20.51 -25.18 -12.42
C LEU A 508 -20.38 -24.50 -11.06
N THR A 509 -19.14 -24.27 -10.59
CA THR A 509 -18.89 -23.48 -9.38
C THR A 509 -18.43 -22.06 -9.73
N PRO A 510 -18.58 -21.08 -8.83
CA PRO A 510 -18.07 -19.72 -9.05
C PRO A 510 -16.57 -19.69 -9.33
N GLU A 511 -15.79 -20.58 -8.73
CA GLU A 511 -14.35 -20.71 -8.95
C GLU A 511 -14.05 -21.14 -10.38
N ILE A 512 -14.64 -22.26 -10.83
CA ILE A 512 -14.48 -22.79 -12.19
C ILE A 512 -14.90 -21.72 -13.21
N LEU A 513 -16.07 -21.11 -13.00
CA LEU A 513 -16.57 -20.07 -13.88
C LEU A 513 -15.58 -18.92 -14.05
N ARG A 514 -14.95 -18.49 -12.97
CA ARG A 514 -14.02 -17.35 -12.98
C ARG A 514 -12.61 -17.71 -13.45
N GLU A 515 -12.20 -18.96 -13.31
CA GLU A 515 -10.95 -19.44 -13.92
C GLU A 515 -11.06 -19.48 -15.45
N PHE A 516 -12.20 -19.90 -15.99
CA PHE A 516 -12.39 -20.06 -17.44
C PHE A 516 -12.91 -18.80 -18.14
N VAL A 517 -13.86 -18.07 -17.54
CA VAL A 517 -14.65 -17.03 -18.22
C VAL A 517 -14.27 -15.63 -17.78
N ASP A 518 -13.90 -14.77 -18.73
CA ASP A 518 -13.65 -13.34 -18.52
C ASP A 518 -14.96 -12.54 -18.53
N LYS A 519 -15.79 -12.74 -19.57
CA LYS A 519 -17.10 -12.12 -19.69
C LYS A 519 -18.04 -12.90 -20.61
N ILE A 520 -19.32 -12.67 -20.43
CA ILE A 520 -20.38 -13.26 -21.25
C ILE A 520 -21.21 -12.11 -21.82
N ILE A 521 -21.34 -12.06 -23.15
CA ILE A 521 -22.11 -11.03 -23.85
C ILE A 521 -23.48 -11.64 -24.20
N VAL A 522 -24.54 -10.93 -23.84
CA VAL A 522 -25.94 -11.36 -24.06
C VAL A 522 -26.58 -10.45 -25.08
N HIS A 523 -26.96 -11.01 -26.22
CA HIS A 523 -27.65 -10.32 -27.30
C HIS A 523 -29.16 -10.17 -27.04
N ALA A 524 -29.81 -9.29 -27.79
CA ALA A 524 -31.25 -9.17 -27.78
C ALA A 524 -31.88 -10.46 -28.31
N PRO A 525 -33.00 -10.92 -27.76
CA PRO A 525 -33.67 -12.09 -28.28
C PRO A 525 -34.32 -11.79 -29.63
N ASP A 526 -34.01 -12.62 -30.65
CA ASP A 526 -34.70 -12.62 -31.93
C ASP A 526 -35.99 -13.43 -31.83
N LYS A 527 -37.12 -12.85 -32.28
CA LYS A 527 -38.44 -13.45 -32.31
C LYS A 527 -39.00 -13.55 -33.73
N SER A 528 -38.23 -13.19 -34.76
CA SER A 528 -38.65 -13.12 -36.14
C SER A 528 -39.14 -14.47 -36.71
N SER A 529 -38.56 -15.57 -36.20
CA SER A 529 -38.89 -16.94 -36.61
C SER A 529 -40.09 -17.57 -35.89
N GLY A 530 -40.80 -16.81 -35.03
CA GLY A 530 -41.85 -17.34 -34.14
C GLY A 530 -41.32 -18.13 -32.93
N ARG A 531 -40.03 -18.41 -32.87
CA ARG A 531 -39.32 -18.97 -31.72
C ARG A 531 -38.38 -17.94 -31.16
N ARG A 532 -38.22 -17.92 -29.85
CA ARG A 532 -37.26 -17.03 -29.20
C ARG A 532 -35.87 -17.63 -29.33
N LEU A 533 -35.03 -17.05 -30.19
CA LEU A 533 -33.60 -17.35 -30.30
C LEU A 533 -32.84 -16.24 -29.62
N GLN A 534 -31.80 -16.58 -28.87
CA GLN A 534 -30.95 -15.60 -28.18
C GLN A 534 -29.50 -16.04 -28.28
N GLU A 535 -28.69 -15.18 -28.84
CA GLU A 535 -27.26 -15.40 -28.98
C GLU A 535 -26.52 -15.01 -27.70
N ILE A 536 -25.51 -15.79 -27.34
CA ILE A 536 -24.65 -15.59 -26.17
C ILE A 536 -23.21 -15.85 -26.60
N GLU A 537 -22.33 -14.88 -26.40
CA GLU A 537 -20.90 -15.01 -26.64
C GLU A 537 -20.18 -15.23 -25.30
N ILE A 538 -19.34 -16.25 -25.22
CA ILE A 538 -18.54 -16.54 -24.05
C ILE A 538 -17.08 -16.20 -24.36
N ILE A 539 -16.54 -15.22 -23.65
CA ILE A 539 -15.14 -14.79 -23.77
C ILE A 539 -14.34 -15.43 -22.64
N TYR A 540 -13.39 -16.26 -23.03
CA TYR A 540 -12.56 -17.02 -22.11
C TYR A 540 -11.37 -16.22 -21.62
N ASN A 541 -10.95 -16.48 -20.38
CA ASN A 541 -9.68 -15.99 -19.88
C ASN A 541 -8.53 -16.55 -20.76
N HIS A 542 -7.53 -15.74 -21.01
CA HIS A 542 -6.30 -16.08 -21.72
C HIS A 542 -6.41 -16.32 -23.23
N ILE A 543 -7.54 -16.79 -23.75
CA ILE A 543 -7.70 -17.12 -25.16
C ILE A 543 -8.74 -16.27 -25.91
N GLY A 544 -9.55 -15.48 -25.18
CA GLY A 544 -10.57 -14.64 -25.77
C GLY A 544 -11.80 -15.43 -26.25
N GLU A 545 -12.39 -15.01 -27.35
CA GLU A 545 -13.52 -15.69 -28.00
C GLU A 545 -13.03 -16.90 -28.84
N LEU A 546 -13.68 -18.03 -28.65
CA LEU A 546 -13.48 -19.20 -29.52
C LEU A 546 -14.46 -19.14 -30.66
N ASP A 547 -13.98 -19.14 -31.91
CA ASP A 547 -14.79 -19.23 -33.10
C ASP A 547 -15.43 -20.63 -33.23
N HIS A 548 -16.64 -20.77 -32.71
CA HIS A 548 -17.41 -22.03 -32.74
C HIS A 548 -17.75 -22.52 -34.15
N SER A 549 -17.60 -21.70 -35.19
CA SER A 549 -17.78 -22.15 -36.59
C SER A 549 -16.66 -23.07 -37.06
N LYS A 550 -15.49 -22.98 -36.43
CA LYS A 550 -14.31 -23.85 -36.65
C LYS A 550 -14.31 -25.07 -35.73
N VAL A 551 -15.02 -25.01 -34.61
CA VAL A 551 -15.27 -26.14 -33.71
C VAL A 551 -16.63 -26.73 -34.11
N THR A 552 -16.65 -27.74 -34.96
CA THR A 552 -17.85 -28.37 -35.53
C THR A 552 -18.70 -29.10 -34.47
N LEU A 553 -19.10 -28.45 -33.42
CA LEU A 553 -19.78 -29.08 -32.29
C LEU A 553 -20.79 -28.16 -31.59
N TRP A 554 -21.73 -27.52 -32.30
CA TRP A 554 -22.96 -27.20 -31.56
C TRP A 554 -24.08 -26.65 -32.47
N LYS A 555 -25.07 -27.45 -32.68
CA LYS A 555 -26.45 -27.01 -32.99
C LYS A 555 -27.29 -27.31 -31.76
N GLY A 556 -27.16 -26.51 -30.71
CA GLY A 556 -28.01 -26.57 -29.54
C GLY A 556 -29.40 -26.05 -29.86
N ASN A 557 -30.36 -26.95 -29.98
CA ASN A 557 -31.77 -26.60 -29.96
C ASN A 557 -32.11 -26.00 -28.59
N ALA A 558 -32.26 -24.68 -28.53
CA ALA A 558 -32.85 -24.03 -27.36
C ALA A 558 -34.35 -24.37 -27.31
N VAL A 559 -34.75 -25.18 -26.35
CA VAL A 559 -36.14 -25.42 -25.94
C VAL A 559 -36.56 -24.31 -24.96
#